data_66593f144afb64160effeb525df48897
#
_entry.id   66593f144afb64160effeb525df48897
#
_cell.length_a   1.000
_cell.length_b   1.000
_cell.length_c   1.000
_cell.angle_alpha   90.00
_cell.angle_beta   90.00
_cell.angle_gamma   90.00
#
_symmetry.space_group_name_H-M   'P 1'
#
loop_
_entity.id
_entity.type
_entity.pdbx_description
1 polymer ?
#
loop_
_entity_poly.entity_id
_entity_poly.type
_entity_poly.pdbx_seq_one_letter_code
_entity_poly.pdbx_strand_id
1 'polypeptide(L)'
;RYLALMASDFPSELGKAYVAMENSSNPWGASQEDRMKWSEDLDFEVPLLDEKNKEEIDYLYWIGCAGAFDDRNVPVTRAVATLLRRANVSYAVLGPKEVCTGDSARRTGNEFVFQQLAIQNIETMNNLDVKKVITQCPHCFNTIKNEYPQLGGNFEVIHHSQLLTELVQSGHIEVGTSDKPHVITYHDSCYLGRHNDIYTAPREIVGSIGGIEIREMKRQGTTSFCCGAGGGRMWMEEATGKKVNIERVEEAVETGADEVAVACPFCYIMMDDGMKEIGQGDNVRVRDVSLILLDNLRKD
;
A
#
# COMPACT_ATOMS: atom_id res chain seq x y z
N ARG A 1 -11.87 -6.40 21.49
CA ARG A 1 -10.80 -5.37 21.37
C ARG A 1 -11.18 -4.10 22.12
N TYR A 2 -12.32 -3.48 21.84
CA TYR A 2 -12.80 -2.27 22.55
C TYR A 2 -12.81 -2.44 24.08
N LEU A 3 -13.31 -3.54 24.62
CA LEU A 3 -13.30 -3.82 26.05
C LEU A 3 -11.89 -3.96 26.63
N ALA A 4 -10.97 -4.60 25.89
CA ALA A 4 -9.57 -4.69 26.30
C ALA A 4 -8.91 -3.29 26.32
N LEU A 5 -9.19 -2.46 25.30
CA LEU A 5 -8.73 -1.08 25.24
C LEU A 5 -9.21 -0.26 26.45
N MET A 6 -10.51 -0.36 26.77
CA MET A 6 -11.10 0.32 27.95
C MET A 6 -10.48 -0.13 29.27
N ALA A 7 -10.07 -1.40 29.35
CA ALA A 7 -9.38 -1.95 30.52
C ALA A 7 -7.87 -1.70 30.51
N SER A 8 -7.33 -0.98 29.51
CA SER A 8 -5.89 -0.83 29.26
C SER A 8 -5.13 -2.16 29.15
N ASP A 9 -5.84 -3.22 28.72
CA ASP A 9 -5.31 -4.57 28.53
C ASP A 9 -4.96 -4.80 27.06
N PHE A 10 -3.84 -4.21 26.62
CA PHE A 10 -3.28 -4.34 25.28
C PHE A 10 -1.75 -4.17 25.29
N PRO A 11 -1.02 -4.70 24.28
CA PRO A 11 0.43 -4.58 24.20
C PRO A 11 0.91 -3.12 24.23
N SER A 12 2.01 -2.88 24.94
CA SER A 12 2.58 -1.52 25.10
C SER A 12 2.99 -0.90 23.76
N GLU A 13 3.40 -1.72 22.79
CA GLU A 13 3.78 -1.31 21.45
C GLU A 13 2.60 -0.68 20.69
N LEU A 14 1.41 -1.25 20.88
CA LEU A 14 0.18 -0.69 20.31
C LEU A 14 -0.16 0.67 20.94
N GLY A 15 0.11 0.83 22.23
CA GLY A 15 -0.03 2.12 22.93
C GLY A 15 0.85 3.21 22.30
N LYS A 16 2.09 2.88 21.94
CA LYS A 16 2.99 3.81 21.24
C LYS A 16 2.42 4.24 19.89
N ALA A 17 1.87 3.30 19.12
CA ALA A 17 1.24 3.62 17.84
C ALA A 17 0.02 4.53 17.98
N TYR A 18 -0.79 4.36 19.03
CA TYR A 18 -1.92 5.27 19.32
C TYR A 18 -1.45 6.68 19.64
N VAL A 19 -0.49 6.81 20.58
CA VAL A 19 0.10 8.12 20.93
C VAL A 19 0.70 8.81 19.70
N ALA A 20 1.37 8.06 18.83
CA ALA A 20 1.92 8.58 17.57
C ALA A 20 0.80 9.06 16.63
N MET A 21 -0.28 8.30 16.47
CA MET A 21 -1.43 8.71 15.65
C MET A 21 -2.13 9.96 16.20
N GLU A 22 -2.28 10.08 17.52
CA GLU A 22 -2.89 11.25 18.17
C GLU A 22 -2.03 12.51 18.04
N ASN A 23 -0.71 12.40 18.24
CA ASN A 23 0.19 13.56 18.31
C ASN A 23 0.79 13.93 16.95
N SER A 24 1.07 12.95 16.10
CA SER A 24 1.75 13.14 14.81
C SER A 24 0.87 12.78 13.61
N SER A 25 -0.40 12.41 13.84
CA SER A 25 -1.35 12.03 12.80
C SER A 25 -0.90 10.84 11.94
N ASN A 26 0.07 10.07 12.42
CA ASN A 26 0.53 8.84 11.77
C ASN A 26 1.15 7.86 12.78
N PRO A 27 1.07 6.54 12.56
CA PRO A 27 1.56 5.55 13.51
C PRO A 27 3.09 5.43 13.60
N TRP A 28 3.84 6.06 12.68
CA TRP A 28 5.32 6.15 12.74
C TRP A 28 5.81 7.24 13.71
N GLY A 29 4.93 8.19 14.10
CA GLY A 29 5.34 9.35 14.92
C GLY A 29 6.21 10.35 14.15
N ALA A 30 6.24 10.25 12.82
CA ALA A 30 7.01 11.14 11.96
C ALA A 30 6.35 12.54 11.87
N SER A 31 7.16 13.57 11.60
CA SER A 31 6.64 14.92 11.36
C SER A 31 5.80 14.97 10.09
N GLN A 32 4.68 15.67 10.13
CA GLN A 32 3.85 15.92 8.94
C GLN A 32 4.59 16.78 7.89
N GLU A 33 5.54 17.61 8.30
CA GLU A 33 6.40 18.38 7.39
C GLU A 33 7.27 17.46 6.51
N ASP A 34 7.62 16.29 7.03
CA ASP A 34 8.45 15.29 6.31
C ASP A 34 7.65 14.45 5.31
N ARG A 35 6.32 14.62 5.27
CA ARG A 35 5.44 13.78 4.43
C ARG A 35 5.74 13.88 2.93
N MET A 36 6.39 14.93 2.48
CA MET A 36 6.79 15.12 1.07
C MET A 36 8.23 14.70 0.75
N LYS A 37 9.04 14.27 1.72
CA LYS A 37 10.44 13.87 1.47
C LYS A 37 10.59 12.75 0.45
N TRP A 38 9.58 11.91 0.32
CA TRP A 38 9.58 10.86 -0.71
C TRP A 38 9.73 11.42 -2.13
N SER A 39 9.32 12.66 -2.39
CA SER A 39 9.34 13.27 -3.73
C SER A 39 10.65 14.00 -4.06
N GLU A 40 11.56 14.21 -3.09
CA GLU A 40 12.77 15.02 -3.27
C GLU A 40 13.75 14.46 -4.33
N ASP A 41 13.77 13.13 -4.53
CA ASP A 41 14.63 12.48 -5.53
C ASP A 41 13.96 12.25 -6.89
N LEU A 42 12.75 12.78 -7.11
CA LEU A 42 12.10 12.74 -8.42
C LEU A 42 12.68 13.83 -9.33
N ASP A 43 12.75 13.55 -10.63
CA ASP A 43 13.18 14.49 -11.66
C ASP A 43 12.05 15.46 -12.11
N PHE A 44 10.94 15.46 -11.38
CA PHE A 44 9.77 16.29 -11.61
C PHE A 44 9.11 16.73 -10.31
N GLU A 45 8.43 17.84 -10.36
CA GLU A 45 7.62 18.35 -9.25
C GLU A 45 6.28 17.61 -9.16
N VAL A 46 5.91 17.18 -7.94
CA VAL A 46 4.61 16.57 -7.65
C VAL A 46 3.64 17.65 -7.22
N PRO A 47 2.52 17.86 -7.92
CA PRO A 47 1.60 18.94 -7.59
C PRO A 47 0.87 18.67 -6.26
N LEU A 48 0.79 19.70 -5.43
CA LEU A 48 -0.06 19.71 -4.25
C LEU A 48 -1.47 20.13 -4.64
N LEU A 49 -2.48 19.40 -4.17
CA LEU A 49 -3.88 19.74 -4.40
C LEU A 49 -4.27 20.95 -3.54
N ASP A 50 -4.77 21.99 -4.19
CA ASP A 50 -5.27 23.20 -3.57
C ASP A 50 -6.50 23.78 -4.31
N GLU A 51 -7.04 24.87 -3.80
CA GLU A 51 -8.19 25.57 -4.39
C GLU A 51 -7.96 26.10 -5.82
N LYS A 52 -6.71 26.26 -6.24
CA LYS A 52 -6.37 26.86 -7.54
C LYS A 52 -6.32 25.82 -8.65
N ASN A 53 -5.94 24.56 -8.31
CA ASN A 53 -5.74 23.51 -9.30
C ASN A 53 -6.77 22.37 -9.21
N LYS A 54 -7.69 22.38 -8.25
CA LYS A 54 -8.62 21.27 -8.02
C LYS A 54 -9.48 20.89 -9.22
N GLU A 55 -9.82 21.85 -10.08
CA GLU A 55 -10.62 21.61 -11.30
C GLU A 55 -9.81 20.96 -12.44
N GLU A 56 -8.46 20.97 -12.36
CA GLU A 56 -7.55 20.46 -13.37
C GLU A 56 -7.06 19.04 -13.03
N ILE A 57 -7.35 18.57 -11.80
CA ILE A 57 -6.86 17.32 -11.26
C ILE A 57 -7.94 16.24 -11.29
N ASP A 58 -7.66 15.15 -12.00
CA ASP A 58 -8.57 14.02 -12.11
C ASP A 58 -8.53 13.13 -10.87
N TYR A 59 -7.35 12.95 -10.26
CA TYR A 59 -7.14 12.03 -9.17
C TYR A 59 -6.36 12.66 -8.01
N LEU A 60 -6.83 12.43 -6.79
CA LEU A 60 -6.00 12.54 -5.62
C LEU A 60 -5.16 11.28 -5.49
N TYR A 61 -3.82 11.37 -5.54
CA TYR A 61 -2.95 10.28 -5.18
C TYR A 61 -2.73 10.28 -3.67
N TRP A 62 -3.41 9.37 -2.99
CA TRP A 62 -3.30 9.13 -1.55
C TRP A 62 -2.05 8.29 -1.26
N ILE A 63 -1.03 8.89 -0.68
CA ILE A 63 0.28 8.27 -0.43
C ILE A 63 0.18 7.24 0.71
N GLY A 64 -0.54 7.58 1.77
CA GLY A 64 -0.57 6.79 2.99
C GLY A 64 0.71 6.94 3.82
N CYS A 65 0.63 6.58 5.11
CA CYS A 65 1.76 6.78 6.02
C CYS A 65 2.95 5.88 5.67
N ALA A 66 2.72 4.63 5.29
CA ALA A 66 3.79 3.71 4.88
C ALA A 66 4.53 4.23 3.63
N GLY A 67 3.80 4.72 2.63
CA GLY A 67 4.37 5.29 1.41
C GLY A 67 5.19 6.56 1.64
N ALA A 68 4.86 7.31 2.70
CA ALA A 68 5.55 8.55 3.03
C ALA A 68 6.78 8.36 3.94
N PHE A 69 6.73 7.39 4.87
CA PHE A 69 7.68 7.32 5.99
C PHE A 69 8.45 6.00 6.12
N ASP A 70 8.08 4.94 5.42
CA ASP A 70 8.81 3.68 5.45
C ASP A 70 9.80 3.60 4.28
N ASP A 71 11.09 3.43 4.58
CA ASP A 71 12.17 3.45 3.59
C ASP A 71 12.02 2.42 2.47
N ARG A 72 11.34 1.29 2.73
CA ARG A 72 11.06 0.25 1.71
C ARG A 72 9.91 0.64 0.79
N ASN A 73 8.98 1.46 1.29
CA ASN A 73 7.78 1.86 0.57
C ASN A 73 7.91 3.23 -0.13
N VAL A 74 8.86 4.07 0.27
CA VAL A 74 9.18 5.32 -0.45
C VAL A 74 9.53 5.07 -1.93
N PRO A 75 10.36 4.08 -2.30
CA PRO A 75 10.57 3.73 -3.71
C PRO A 75 9.31 3.32 -4.45
N VAL A 76 8.37 2.63 -3.79
CA VAL A 76 7.06 2.25 -4.37
C VAL A 76 6.26 3.51 -4.71
N THR A 77 6.21 4.47 -3.78
CA THR A 77 5.51 5.74 -3.98
C THR A 77 6.08 6.51 -5.17
N ARG A 78 7.41 6.56 -5.28
CA ARG A 78 8.11 7.17 -6.43
C ARG A 78 7.79 6.44 -7.74
N ALA A 79 7.78 5.11 -7.72
CA ALA A 79 7.47 4.31 -8.91
C ALA A 79 6.04 4.58 -9.39
N VAL A 80 5.06 4.58 -8.50
CA VAL A 80 3.66 4.89 -8.86
C VAL A 80 3.56 6.31 -9.42
N ALA A 81 4.13 7.32 -8.76
CA ALA A 81 4.13 8.71 -9.23
C ALA A 81 4.76 8.85 -10.63
N THR A 82 5.87 8.16 -10.88
CA THR A 82 6.56 8.14 -12.17
C THR A 82 5.72 7.48 -13.25
N LEU A 83 5.08 6.35 -12.95
CA LEU A 83 4.20 5.63 -13.88
C LEU A 83 2.97 6.48 -14.25
N LEU A 84 2.33 7.13 -13.26
CA LEU A 84 1.21 8.03 -13.50
C LEU A 84 1.62 9.20 -14.42
N ARG A 85 2.79 9.82 -14.14
CA ARG A 85 3.31 10.90 -14.98
C ARG A 85 3.59 10.43 -16.42
N ARG A 86 4.23 9.28 -16.59
CA ARG A 86 4.52 8.72 -17.94
C ARG A 86 3.25 8.41 -18.72
N ALA A 87 2.20 7.99 -18.03
CA ALA A 87 0.89 7.74 -18.62
C ALA A 87 0.05 9.02 -18.84
N ASN A 88 0.57 10.20 -18.54
CA ASN A 88 -0.13 11.48 -18.59
C ASN A 88 -1.42 11.51 -17.74
N VAL A 89 -1.44 10.80 -16.62
CA VAL A 89 -2.54 10.87 -15.65
C VAL A 89 -2.44 12.20 -14.88
N SER A 90 -3.53 12.96 -14.84
CA SER A 90 -3.62 14.20 -14.04
C SER A 90 -3.86 13.81 -12.58
N TYR A 91 -2.87 14.04 -11.71
CA TYR A 91 -2.97 13.78 -10.28
C TYR A 91 -2.28 14.84 -9.44
N ALA A 92 -2.71 14.95 -8.18
CA ALA A 92 -2.03 15.73 -7.15
C ALA A 92 -2.07 14.97 -5.82
N VAL A 93 -1.28 15.43 -4.84
CA VAL A 93 -1.22 14.88 -3.48
C VAL A 93 -1.65 15.92 -2.45
N LEU A 94 -2.10 15.50 -1.27
CA LEU A 94 -2.43 16.43 -0.17
C LEU A 94 -1.19 16.97 0.55
N GLY A 95 -0.05 16.28 0.44
CA GLY A 95 1.16 16.63 1.16
C GLY A 95 0.94 16.65 2.68
N PRO A 96 1.40 17.69 3.41
CA PRO A 96 1.25 17.75 4.86
C PRO A 96 -0.20 17.76 5.38
N LYS A 97 -1.20 18.00 4.51
CA LYS A 97 -2.62 17.93 4.89
C LYS A 97 -3.15 16.49 5.02
N GLU A 98 -2.47 15.52 4.39
CA GLU A 98 -2.84 14.11 4.49
C GLU A 98 -2.48 13.55 5.86
N VAL A 99 -3.45 12.99 6.60
CA VAL A 99 -3.20 12.28 7.86
C VAL A 99 -3.50 10.79 7.69
N CYS A 100 -3.11 9.96 8.65
CA CYS A 100 -3.43 8.52 8.62
C CYS A 100 -4.93 8.30 8.40
N THR A 101 -5.30 7.28 7.62
CA THR A 101 -6.71 6.91 7.45
C THR A 101 -7.37 6.42 8.74
N GLY A 102 -6.58 6.11 9.77
CA GLY A 102 -7.07 5.55 11.03
C GLY A 102 -7.31 4.03 11.00
N ASP A 103 -6.99 3.34 9.88
CA ASP A 103 -7.23 1.89 9.75
C ASP A 103 -6.69 1.10 10.95
N SER A 104 -5.42 1.30 11.32
CA SER A 104 -4.79 0.56 12.43
C SER A 104 -5.53 0.78 13.76
N ALA A 105 -5.97 2.01 14.04
CA ALA A 105 -6.75 2.32 15.24
C ALA A 105 -8.09 1.56 15.22
N ARG A 106 -8.82 1.61 14.10
CA ARG A 106 -10.10 0.92 13.95
C ARG A 106 -9.97 -0.60 14.08
N ARG A 107 -8.96 -1.20 13.41
CA ARG A 107 -8.71 -2.67 13.49
C ARG A 107 -8.42 -3.13 14.92
N THR A 108 -7.84 -2.29 15.75
CA THR A 108 -7.46 -2.60 17.14
C THR A 108 -8.50 -2.15 18.16
N GLY A 109 -9.56 -1.46 17.74
CA GLY A 109 -10.73 -1.10 18.58
C GLY A 109 -10.69 0.33 19.11
N ASN A 110 -9.70 1.16 18.73
CA ASN A 110 -9.65 2.57 19.07
C ASN A 110 -10.46 3.41 18.08
N GLU A 111 -11.77 3.33 18.22
CA GLU A 111 -12.72 4.01 17.35
C GLU A 111 -12.62 5.53 17.48
N PHE A 112 -12.23 6.06 18.66
CA PHE A 112 -12.06 7.49 18.87
C PHE A 112 -10.96 8.07 17.96
N VAL A 113 -9.76 7.49 18.00
CA VAL A 113 -8.64 7.91 17.14
C VAL A 113 -8.97 7.71 15.67
N PHE A 114 -9.64 6.61 15.32
CA PHE A 114 -10.09 6.39 13.94
C PHE A 114 -11.01 7.52 13.46
N GLN A 115 -12.06 7.84 14.20
CA GLN A 115 -13.02 8.86 13.79
C GLN A 115 -12.39 10.26 13.71
N GLN A 116 -11.52 10.61 14.65
CA GLN A 116 -10.81 11.88 14.63
C GLN A 116 -10.00 12.07 13.32
N LEU A 117 -9.18 11.07 12.96
CA LEU A 117 -8.36 11.10 11.76
C LEU A 117 -9.22 11.03 10.47
N ALA A 118 -10.25 10.18 10.47
CA ALA A 118 -11.14 10.02 9.33
C ALA A 118 -11.91 11.30 9.02
N ILE A 119 -12.49 11.96 10.03
CA ILE A 119 -13.23 13.22 9.86
C ILE A 119 -12.31 14.30 9.31
N GLN A 120 -11.10 14.47 9.85
CA GLN A 120 -10.12 15.43 9.34
C GLN A 120 -9.81 15.22 7.85
N ASN A 121 -9.57 13.97 7.43
CA ASN A 121 -9.34 13.64 6.02
C ASN A 121 -10.57 13.90 5.16
N ILE A 122 -11.74 13.49 5.61
CA ILE A 122 -13.01 13.67 4.87
C ILE A 122 -13.30 15.16 4.66
N GLU A 123 -13.15 15.98 5.69
CA GLU A 123 -13.32 17.45 5.60
C GLU A 123 -12.32 18.05 4.61
N THR A 124 -11.04 17.66 4.70
CA THR A 124 -10.01 18.14 3.78
C THR A 124 -10.33 17.78 2.33
N MET A 125 -10.70 16.52 2.07
CA MET A 125 -11.01 16.05 0.73
C MET A 125 -12.32 16.66 0.18
N ASN A 126 -13.35 16.78 1.01
CA ASN A 126 -14.62 17.41 0.62
C ASN A 126 -14.45 18.91 0.29
N ASN A 127 -13.67 19.65 1.08
CA ASN A 127 -13.38 21.06 0.84
C ASN A 127 -12.60 21.29 -0.47
N LEU A 128 -11.79 20.32 -0.87
CA LEU A 128 -11.05 20.35 -2.14
C LEU A 128 -11.79 19.66 -3.30
N ASP A 129 -13.07 19.35 -3.14
CA ASP A 129 -13.94 18.72 -4.16
C ASP A 129 -13.39 17.42 -4.74
N VAL A 130 -12.57 16.67 -3.97
CA VAL A 130 -12.02 15.38 -4.39
C VAL A 130 -13.13 14.41 -4.78
N LYS A 131 -13.03 13.81 -5.96
CA LYS A 131 -13.97 12.78 -6.45
C LYS A 131 -13.33 11.42 -6.56
N LYS A 132 -12.11 11.37 -7.08
CA LYS A 132 -11.39 10.12 -7.38
C LYS A 132 -10.08 10.05 -6.61
N VAL A 133 -9.79 8.89 -6.04
CA VAL A 133 -8.61 8.63 -5.21
C VAL A 133 -7.87 7.41 -5.73
N ILE A 134 -6.57 7.56 -5.97
CA ILE A 134 -5.65 6.44 -6.21
C ILE A 134 -4.92 6.15 -4.91
N THR A 135 -4.76 4.91 -4.52
CA THR A 135 -3.89 4.54 -3.39
C THR A 135 -3.14 3.25 -3.63
N GLN A 136 -1.91 3.17 -3.12
CA GLN A 136 -1.08 1.96 -3.18
C GLN A 136 -1.26 1.03 -1.97
N CYS A 137 -2.02 1.47 -0.96
CA CYS A 137 -2.24 0.71 0.25
C CYS A 137 -3.66 0.13 0.29
N PRO A 138 -3.84 -1.20 0.24
CA PRO A 138 -5.16 -1.82 0.35
C PRO A 138 -5.90 -1.51 1.65
N HIS A 139 -5.19 -1.20 2.74
CA HIS A 139 -5.79 -0.76 3.98
C HIS A 139 -6.41 0.64 3.83
N CYS A 140 -5.67 1.59 3.23
CA CYS A 140 -6.19 2.91 2.90
C CYS A 140 -7.34 2.80 1.90
N PHE A 141 -7.18 1.98 0.86
CA PHE A 141 -8.23 1.70 -0.13
C PHE A 141 -9.54 1.26 0.55
N ASN A 142 -9.46 0.23 1.40
CA ASN A 142 -10.64 -0.28 2.10
C ASN A 142 -11.28 0.77 3.01
N THR A 143 -10.46 1.51 3.76
CA THR A 143 -10.94 2.49 4.72
C THR A 143 -11.62 3.66 4.02
N ILE A 144 -10.98 4.23 2.98
CA ILE A 144 -11.55 5.37 2.24
C ILE A 144 -12.80 4.93 1.48
N LYS A 145 -12.77 3.79 0.80
CA LYS A 145 -13.89 3.28 -0.03
C LYS A 145 -15.09 2.82 0.78
N ASN A 146 -14.85 2.01 1.83
CA ASN A 146 -15.90 1.24 2.48
C ASN A 146 -16.29 1.79 3.87
N GLU A 147 -15.43 2.58 4.51
CA GLU A 147 -15.64 3.00 5.88
C GLU A 147 -15.86 4.52 6.02
N TYR A 148 -15.21 5.36 5.22
CA TYR A 148 -15.45 6.81 5.20
C TYR A 148 -16.87 7.20 4.83
N PRO A 149 -17.63 6.45 3.98
CA PRO A 149 -19.04 6.77 3.73
C PRO A 149 -19.90 6.83 4.99
N GLN A 150 -19.55 6.07 6.04
CA GLN A 150 -20.26 6.10 7.35
C GLN A 150 -20.09 7.46 8.07
N LEU A 151 -19.11 8.26 7.67
CA LEU A 151 -18.77 9.57 8.23
C LEU A 151 -18.93 10.72 7.22
N GLY A 152 -19.58 10.47 6.07
CA GLY A 152 -19.88 11.46 5.05
C GLY A 152 -18.82 11.64 3.96
N GLY A 153 -17.79 10.76 3.92
CA GLY A 153 -16.76 10.76 2.88
C GLY A 153 -17.08 9.79 1.75
N ASN A 154 -17.60 10.28 0.63
CA ASN A 154 -17.99 9.45 -0.52
C ASN A 154 -17.05 9.73 -1.71
N PHE A 155 -16.09 8.83 -1.94
CA PHE A 155 -15.07 8.97 -2.98
C PHE A 155 -15.04 7.71 -3.85
N GLU A 156 -14.77 7.90 -5.15
CA GLU A 156 -14.42 6.80 -6.03
C GLU A 156 -12.95 6.43 -5.77
N VAL A 157 -12.70 5.23 -5.28
CA VAL A 157 -11.35 4.81 -4.91
C VAL A 157 -10.89 3.68 -5.81
N ILE A 158 -9.72 3.84 -6.40
CA ILE A 158 -9.05 2.84 -7.22
C ILE A 158 -7.70 2.46 -6.58
N HIS A 159 -7.38 1.18 -6.55
CA HIS A 159 -6.07 0.73 -6.12
C HIS A 159 -5.05 0.92 -7.24
N HIS A 160 -3.80 1.29 -6.92
CA HIS A 160 -2.79 1.56 -7.94
C HIS A 160 -2.65 0.41 -8.94
N SER A 161 -2.74 -0.86 -8.49
CA SER A 161 -2.64 -2.01 -9.39
C SER A 161 -3.78 -2.06 -10.42
N GLN A 162 -4.99 -1.65 -10.07
CA GLN A 162 -6.11 -1.59 -11.01
C GLN A 162 -5.87 -0.53 -12.09
N LEU A 163 -5.51 0.69 -11.67
CA LEU A 163 -5.23 1.77 -12.61
C LEU A 163 -4.03 1.45 -13.50
N LEU A 164 -2.94 0.90 -12.95
CA LEU A 164 -1.77 0.51 -13.75
C LEU A 164 -2.13 -0.59 -14.76
N THR A 165 -2.97 -1.55 -14.40
CA THR A 165 -3.47 -2.56 -15.33
C THR A 165 -4.27 -1.89 -16.47
N GLU A 166 -5.17 -0.97 -16.18
CA GLU A 166 -5.94 -0.24 -17.20
C GLU A 166 -5.02 0.56 -18.13
N LEU A 167 -4.00 1.22 -17.58
CA LEU A 167 -3.03 2.01 -18.36
C LEU A 167 -2.15 1.13 -19.27
N VAL A 168 -1.77 -0.07 -18.83
CA VAL A 168 -1.06 -1.05 -19.65
C VAL A 168 -1.97 -1.58 -20.77
N GLN A 169 -3.18 -2.01 -20.44
CA GLN A 169 -4.14 -2.55 -21.41
C GLN A 169 -4.56 -1.53 -22.46
N SER A 170 -4.66 -0.26 -22.11
CA SER A 170 -4.98 0.83 -23.03
C SER A 170 -3.78 1.35 -23.84
N GLY A 171 -2.57 0.85 -23.57
CA GLY A 171 -1.34 1.27 -24.25
C GLY A 171 -0.77 2.63 -23.80
N HIS A 172 -1.27 3.20 -22.71
CA HIS A 172 -0.69 4.41 -22.10
C HIS A 172 0.64 4.11 -21.38
N ILE A 173 0.84 2.85 -21.00
CA ILE A 173 2.10 2.34 -20.51
C ILE A 173 2.53 1.20 -21.41
N GLU A 174 3.63 1.38 -22.13
CA GLU A 174 4.22 0.33 -22.96
C GLU A 174 5.17 -0.54 -22.13
N VAL A 175 4.85 -1.84 -22.07
CA VAL A 175 5.61 -2.82 -21.31
C VAL A 175 6.60 -3.52 -22.23
N GLY A 176 7.79 -3.75 -21.73
CA GLY A 176 8.87 -4.44 -22.43
C GLY A 176 8.98 -5.91 -22.04
N THR A 177 10.18 -6.42 -22.25
CA THR A 177 10.56 -7.79 -21.90
C THR A 177 11.68 -7.75 -20.85
N SER A 178 11.61 -8.58 -19.83
CA SER A 178 12.68 -8.73 -18.84
C SER A 178 13.99 -9.16 -19.54
N ASP A 179 15.09 -8.57 -19.13
CA ASP A 179 16.42 -8.87 -19.71
C ASP A 179 16.85 -10.35 -19.54
N LYS A 180 16.24 -11.05 -18.59
CA LYS A 180 16.47 -12.48 -18.31
C LYS A 180 15.16 -13.17 -17.97
N PRO A 181 15.02 -14.48 -18.28
CA PRO A 181 13.93 -15.27 -17.74
C PRO A 181 13.88 -15.13 -16.20
N HIS A 182 12.70 -14.85 -15.68
CA HIS A 182 12.51 -14.53 -14.28
C HIS A 182 11.22 -15.16 -13.77
N VAL A 183 11.28 -15.82 -12.62
CA VAL A 183 10.12 -16.44 -11.99
C VAL A 183 9.66 -15.59 -10.83
N ILE A 184 8.41 -15.18 -10.86
CA ILE A 184 7.78 -14.35 -9.83
C ILE A 184 6.63 -15.14 -9.19
N THR A 185 6.53 -15.11 -7.87
CA THR A 185 5.31 -15.53 -7.17
C THR A 185 4.59 -14.29 -6.62
N TYR A 186 3.25 -14.32 -6.58
CA TYR A 186 2.46 -13.19 -6.09
C TYR A 186 1.83 -13.48 -4.73
N HIS A 187 1.98 -12.54 -3.79
CA HIS A 187 1.30 -12.60 -2.51
C HIS A 187 -0.01 -11.81 -2.54
N ASP A 188 -1.14 -12.51 -2.42
CA ASP A 188 -2.46 -11.89 -2.35
C ASP A 188 -2.64 -11.12 -1.04
N SER A 189 -2.71 -9.80 -1.12
CA SER A 189 -3.05 -8.95 0.01
C SER A 189 -4.49 -9.17 0.46
N CYS A 190 -4.71 -9.45 1.75
CA CYS A 190 -6.05 -9.76 2.26
C CYS A 190 -7.04 -8.60 2.10
N TYR A 191 -6.60 -7.35 2.25
CA TYR A 191 -7.46 -6.18 2.08
C TYR A 191 -7.74 -5.83 0.61
N LEU A 192 -6.92 -6.29 -0.32
CA LEU A 192 -7.20 -6.16 -1.74
C LEU A 192 -8.10 -7.29 -2.23
N GLY A 193 -7.71 -8.53 -2.00
CA GLY A 193 -8.46 -9.72 -2.43
C GLY A 193 -9.67 -10.01 -1.55
N ARG A 194 -9.44 -10.49 -0.32
CA ARG A 194 -10.52 -11.03 0.54
C ARG A 194 -11.58 -10.01 0.92
N HIS A 195 -11.22 -8.74 1.13
CA HIS A 195 -12.14 -7.69 1.52
C HIS A 195 -12.74 -6.91 0.34
N ASN A 196 -12.08 -6.91 -0.82
CA ASN A 196 -12.50 -6.09 -1.97
C ASN A 196 -12.56 -6.85 -3.30
N ASP A 197 -12.33 -8.16 -3.30
CA ASP A 197 -12.44 -9.07 -4.45
C ASP A 197 -11.52 -8.70 -5.64
N ILE A 198 -10.36 -8.09 -5.38
CA ILE A 198 -9.39 -7.68 -6.39
C ILE A 198 -8.21 -8.65 -6.35
N TYR A 199 -8.18 -9.61 -7.26
CA TYR A 199 -7.15 -10.67 -7.36
C TYR A 199 -6.36 -10.62 -8.66
N THR A 200 -6.98 -10.21 -9.76
CA THR A 200 -6.43 -10.30 -11.12
C THR A 200 -5.48 -9.15 -11.46
N ALA A 201 -5.83 -7.93 -11.12
CA ALA A 201 -5.09 -6.74 -11.54
C ALA A 201 -3.57 -6.79 -11.23
N PRO A 202 -3.10 -7.16 -10.03
CA PRO A 202 -1.66 -7.28 -9.80
C PRO A 202 -0.98 -8.36 -10.65
N ARG A 203 -1.68 -9.47 -10.93
CA ARG A 203 -1.17 -10.56 -11.79
C ARG A 203 -1.10 -10.15 -13.26
N GLU A 204 -2.07 -9.37 -13.71
CA GLU A 204 -2.10 -8.85 -15.09
C GLU A 204 -0.92 -7.89 -15.34
N ILE A 205 -0.54 -7.06 -14.37
CA ILE A 205 0.66 -6.24 -14.45
C ILE A 205 1.90 -7.12 -14.65
N VAL A 206 2.14 -8.07 -13.74
CA VAL A 206 3.32 -8.92 -13.79
C VAL A 206 3.32 -9.79 -15.04
N GLY A 207 2.16 -10.35 -15.39
CA GLY A 207 2.01 -11.20 -16.59
C GLY A 207 2.09 -10.48 -17.93
N SER A 208 1.97 -9.14 -17.95
CA SER A 208 2.15 -8.33 -19.16
C SER A 208 3.62 -8.18 -19.57
N ILE A 209 4.55 -8.47 -18.65
CA ILE A 209 5.99 -8.31 -18.88
C ILE A 209 6.54 -9.57 -19.58
N GLY A 210 7.08 -9.40 -20.77
CA GLY A 210 7.68 -10.51 -21.50
C GLY A 210 8.83 -11.17 -20.73
N GLY A 211 8.95 -12.50 -20.81
CA GLY A 211 10.03 -13.24 -20.14
C GLY A 211 9.84 -13.48 -18.63
N ILE A 212 8.70 -13.08 -18.06
CA ILE A 212 8.33 -13.39 -16.68
C ILE A 212 7.37 -14.58 -16.63
N GLU A 213 7.67 -15.57 -15.78
CA GLU A 213 6.79 -16.68 -15.43
C GLU A 213 6.17 -16.39 -14.05
N ILE A 214 4.84 -16.41 -13.95
CA ILE A 214 4.16 -16.36 -12.65
C ILE A 214 3.98 -17.77 -12.13
N ARG A 215 4.56 -18.06 -10.96
CA ARG A 215 4.40 -19.34 -10.26
C ARG A 215 3.70 -19.13 -8.94
N GLU A 216 2.47 -19.63 -8.87
CA GLU A 216 1.60 -19.38 -7.73
C GLU A 216 2.01 -20.18 -6.47
N MET A 217 1.81 -19.57 -5.31
CA MET A 217 1.88 -20.29 -4.04
C MET A 217 0.70 -21.24 -3.89
N LYS A 218 0.84 -22.28 -3.06
CA LYS A 218 -0.21 -23.26 -2.81
C LYS A 218 -1.50 -22.60 -2.28
N ARG A 219 -1.37 -21.67 -1.34
CA ARG A 219 -2.49 -20.88 -0.80
C ARG A 219 -2.54 -19.53 -1.50
N GLN A 220 -3.34 -19.40 -2.55
CA GLN A 220 -3.49 -18.21 -3.40
C GLN A 220 -4.94 -17.79 -3.59
N GLY A 221 -5.15 -16.60 -4.14
CA GLY A 221 -6.48 -16.07 -4.44
C GLY A 221 -7.37 -16.05 -3.19
N THR A 222 -8.56 -16.63 -3.30
CA THR A 222 -9.56 -16.67 -2.19
C THR A 222 -9.09 -17.49 -0.99
N THR A 223 -8.14 -18.41 -1.17
CA THR A 223 -7.55 -19.24 -0.12
C THR A 223 -6.20 -18.72 0.40
N SER A 224 -5.79 -17.53 -0.05
CA SER A 224 -4.49 -16.96 0.29
C SER A 224 -4.23 -16.88 1.80
N PHE A 225 -2.97 -17.08 2.19
CA PHE A 225 -2.54 -16.96 3.58
C PHE A 225 -2.10 -15.52 3.88
N CYS A 226 -2.26 -15.08 5.13
CA CYS A 226 -1.94 -13.72 5.56
C CYS A 226 -0.42 -13.48 5.60
N CYS A 227 0.00 -12.22 5.38
CA CYS A 227 1.39 -11.79 5.62
C CYS A 227 1.71 -11.56 7.10
N GLY A 228 0.69 -11.55 7.98
CA GLY A 228 0.88 -11.32 9.42
C GLY A 228 0.60 -9.89 9.90
N ALA A 229 0.50 -8.89 9.03
CA ALA A 229 0.30 -7.48 9.44
C ALA A 229 -1.11 -7.18 9.96
N GLY A 230 -2.12 -7.94 9.53
CA GLY A 230 -3.53 -7.67 9.74
C GLY A 230 -3.94 -7.51 11.20
N GLY A 231 -5.00 -6.73 11.43
CA GLY A 231 -5.55 -6.53 12.78
C GLY A 231 -4.66 -5.73 13.72
N GLY A 232 -3.79 -4.89 13.19
CA GLY A 232 -2.81 -4.10 13.95
C GLY A 232 -1.58 -4.89 14.40
N ARG A 233 -1.42 -6.14 13.95
CA ARG A 233 -0.27 -6.99 14.30
C ARG A 233 1.06 -6.41 13.84
N MET A 234 1.07 -5.64 12.78
CA MET A 234 2.26 -4.93 12.34
C MET A 234 2.90 -4.06 13.43
N TRP A 235 2.12 -3.60 14.39
CA TRP A 235 2.57 -2.76 15.52
C TRP A 235 2.88 -3.54 16.79
N MET A 236 2.87 -4.87 16.72
CA MET A 236 3.04 -5.76 17.87
C MET A 236 4.02 -6.86 17.53
N GLU A 237 4.76 -7.35 18.54
CA GLU A 237 5.56 -8.54 18.39
C GLU A 237 4.71 -9.81 18.50
N GLU A 238 5.02 -10.82 17.68
CA GLU A 238 4.37 -12.11 17.74
C GLU A 238 5.21 -13.06 18.59
N ALA A 239 4.80 -13.20 19.86
CA ALA A 239 5.55 -13.93 20.89
C ALA A 239 5.17 -15.42 21.03
N THR A 240 4.13 -15.89 20.32
CA THR A 240 3.58 -17.24 20.49
C THR A 240 3.56 -18.01 19.18
N GLY A 241 4.14 -19.22 19.20
CA GLY A 241 4.15 -20.10 18.04
C GLY A 241 5.07 -19.64 16.91
N LYS A 242 4.83 -20.14 15.71
CA LYS A 242 5.53 -19.70 14.50
C LYS A 242 4.91 -18.40 14.00
N LYS A 243 5.73 -17.41 13.70
CA LYS A 243 5.27 -16.15 13.14
C LYS A 243 4.53 -16.36 11.82
N VAL A 244 3.44 -15.64 11.61
CA VAL A 244 2.62 -15.76 10.40
C VAL A 244 3.38 -15.38 9.14
N ASN A 245 4.21 -14.34 9.18
CA ASN A 245 5.04 -13.94 8.05
C ASN A 245 6.07 -15.03 7.68
N ILE A 246 6.67 -15.71 8.66
CA ILE A 246 7.60 -16.81 8.40
C ILE A 246 6.91 -17.95 7.67
N GLU A 247 5.74 -18.38 8.12
CA GLU A 247 4.94 -19.40 7.44
C GLU A 247 4.63 -19.03 6.00
N ARG A 248 4.35 -17.72 5.74
CA ARG A 248 4.03 -17.24 4.40
C ARG A 248 5.25 -17.15 3.48
N VAL A 249 6.40 -16.70 3.98
CA VAL A 249 7.61 -16.61 3.16
C VAL A 249 8.21 -17.98 2.83
N GLU A 250 8.10 -18.95 3.72
CA GLU A 250 8.49 -20.34 3.42
C GLU A 250 7.68 -20.90 2.25
N GLU A 251 6.35 -20.68 2.24
CA GLU A 251 5.51 -21.07 1.11
C GLU A 251 5.89 -20.35 -0.20
N ALA A 252 6.31 -19.09 -0.11
CA ALA A 252 6.83 -18.36 -1.26
C ALA A 252 8.15 -18.96 -1.78
N VAL A 253 9.08 -19.31 -0.90
CA VAL A 253 10.35 -19.95 -1.25
C VAL A 253 10.12 -21.34 -1.88
N GLU A 254 9.14 -22.11 -1.40
CA GLU A 254 8.78 -23.42 -1.97
C GLU A 254 8.37 -23.36 -3.46
N THR A 255 7.94 -22.20 -3.95
CA THR A 255 7.63 -22.00 -5.39
C THR A 255 8.87 -22.05 -6.28
N GLY A 256 10.06 -21.84 -5.71
CA GLY A 256 11.30 -21.64 -6.45
C GLY A 256 11.33 -20.34 -7.26
N ALA A 257 10.56 -19.33 -6.85
CA ALA A 257 10.56 -18.00 -7.47
C ALA A 257 11.80 -17.19 -7.06
N ASP A 258 12.27 -16.36 -7.99
CA ASP A 258 13.37 -15.42 -7.78
C ASP A 258 12.91 -14.17 -7.01
N GLU A 259 11.59 -13.90 -7.08
CA GLU A 259 11.00 -12.70 -6.52
C GLU A 259 9.56 -12.92 -6.05
N VAL A 260 9.17 -12.24 -4.96
CA VAL A 260 7.80 -12.18 -4.48
C VAL A 260 7.21 -10.81 -4.83
N ALA A 261 6.23 -10.80 -5.69
CA ALA A 261 5.46 -9.60 -5.99
C ALA A 261 4.39 -9.37 -4.92
N VAL A 262 4.24 -8.12 -4.49
CA VAL A 262 3.21 -7.66 -3.55
C VAL A 262 2.51 -6.43 -4.12
N ALA A 263 1.34 -6.08 -3.57
CA ALA A 263 0.61 -4.86 -3.90
C ALA A 263 0.04 -4.24 -2.61
N CYS A 264 0.86 -4.18 -1.57
CA CYS A 264 0.49 -3.64 -0.26
C CYS A 264 1.75 -3.31 0.53
N PRO A 265 1.90 -2.08 1.06
CA PRO A 265 3.07 -1.67 1.80
C PRO A 265 3.28 -2.50 3.08
N PHE A 266 2.22 -2.89 3.77
CA PHE A 266 2.34 -3.75 4.96
C PHE A 266 2.75 -5.18 4.61
N CYS A 267 2.22 -5.73 3.50
CA CYS A 267 2.68 -7.03 3.01
C CYS A 267 4.15 -6.97 2.60
N TYR A 268 4.59 -5.87 1.98
CA TYR A 268 6.00 -5.67 1.63
C TYR A 268 6.87 -5.77 2.88
N ILE A 269 6.57 -4.98 3.91
CA ILE A 269 7.33 -4.97 5.18
C ILE A 269 7.38 -6.38 5.79
N MET A 270 6.23 -7.03 5.95
CA MET A 270 6.16 -8.34 6.63
C MET A 270 6.84 -9.45 5.85
N MET A 271 6.71 -9.46 4.53
CA MET A 271 7.35 -10.47 3.69
C MET A 271 8.86 -10.28 3.62
N ASP A 272 9.33 -9.02 3.50
CA ASP A 272 10.75 -8.68 3.48
C ASP A 272 11.43 -9.02 4.82
N ASP A 273 10.80 -8.67 5.94
CA ASP A 273 11.29 -9.03 7.27
C ASP A 273 11.32 -10.58 7.45
N GLY A 274 10.27 -11.28 6.98
CA GLY A 274 10.22 -12.72 7.01
C GLY A 274 11.33 -13.38 6.18
N MET A 275 11.58 -12.89 4.94
CA MET A 275 12.66 -13.38 4.09
C MET A 275 14.03 -13.23 4.74
N LYS A 276 14.28 -12.07 5.36
CA LYS A 276 15.52 -11.82 6.11
C LYS A 276 15.66 -12.74 7.32
N GLU A 277 14.59 -12.96 8.07
CA GLU A 277 14.61 -13.82 9.28
C GLU A 277 14.91 -15.29 8.95
N ILE A 278 14.46 -15.80 7.80
CA ILE A 278 14.78 -17.17 7.34
C ILE A 278 16.07 -17.25 6.50
N GLY A 279 16.84 -16.15 6.41
CA GLY A 279 18.12 -16.12 5.68
C GLY A 279 17.98 -16.20 4.14
N GLN A 280 16.82 -15.84 3.59
CA GLN A 280 16.56 -15.85 2.15
C GLN A 280 16.51 -14.44 1.53
N GLY A 281 16.72 -13.39 2.31
CA GLY A 281 16.61 -12.00 1.84
C GLY A 281 17.55 -11.63 0.67
N ASP A 282 18.69 -12.28 0.55
CA ASP A 282 19.62 -12.08 -0.56
C ASP A 282 19.27 -12.93 -1.81
N ASN A 283 18.49 -13.98 -1.65
CA ASN A 283 18.15 -14.94 -2.70
C ASN A 283 16.80 -14.65 -3.36
N VAL A 284 15.81 -14.25 -2.56
CA VAL A 284 14.44 -14.00 -3.00
C VAL A 284 14.02 -12.59 -2.59
N ARG A 285 13.92 -11.69 -3.54
CA ARG A 285 13.54 -10.30 -3.28
C ARG A 285 12.03 -10.16 -3.13
N VAL A 286 11.60 -9.25 -2.27
CA VAL A 286 10.18 -8.83 -2.20
C VAL A 286 10.06 -7.47 -2.87
N ARG A 287 9.10 -7.30 -3.79
CA ARG A 287 8.90 -6.03 -4.50
C ARG A 287 7.43 -5.75 -4.77
N ASP A 288 7.08 -4.47 -4.76
CA ASP A 288 5.74 -4.06 -5.22
C ASP A 288 5.63 -4.17 -6.75
N VAL A 289 4.43 -4.51 -7.24
CA VAL A 289 4.15 -4.66 -8.68
C VAL A 289 4.47 -3.40 -9.49
N SER A 290 4.39 -2.22 -8.88
CA SER A 290 4.75 -0.95 -9.53
C SER A 290 6.25 -0.81 -9.79
N LEU A 291 7.10 -1.30 -8.87
CA LEU A 291 8.54 -1.35 -9.07
C LEU A 291 8.92 -2.32 -10.19
N ILE A 292 8.27 -3.50 -10.18
CA ILE A 292 8.49 -4.52 -11.22
C ILE A 292 8.09 -3.96 -12.59
N LEU A 293 6.94 -3.29 -12.68
CA LEU A 293 6.47 -2.66 -13.91
C LEU A 293 7.43 -1.56 -14.38
N LEU A 294 7.84 -0.66 -13.49
CA LEU A 294 8.71 0.48 -13.84
C LEU A 294 10.06 0.02 -14.42
N ASP A 295 10.66 -1.03 -13.85
CA ASP A 295 11.92 -1.58 -14.33
C ASP A 295 11.82 -2.26 -15.70
N ASN A 296 10.61 -2.69 -16.09
CA ASN A 296 10.36 -3.43 -17.32
C ASN A 296 9.54 -2.64 -18.35
N LEU A 297 9.53 -1.31 -18.25
CA LEU A 297 8.96 -0.48 -19.30
C LEU A 297 9.75 -0.64 -20.60
N ARG A 298 9.05 -0.53 -21.73
CA ARG A 298 9.71 -0.52 -23.05
C ARG A 298 10.75 0.60 -23.08
N LYS A 299 11.98 0.23 -23.43
CA LYS A 299 13.06 1.19 -23.67
C LYS A 299 12.87 1.77 -25.08
N ASP A 300 12.88 3.09 -25.20
CA ASP A 300 12.84 3.82 -26.48
C ASP A 300 14.05 3.48 -27.37
#